data_94378d127db3cbe07a2b445f417c1b24
#
_entry.id   94378d127db3cbe07a2b445f417c1b24
#
_cell.length_a   1.000
_cell.length_b   1.000
_cell.length_c   1.000
_cell.angle_alpha   90.00
_cell.angle_beta   90.00
_cell.angle_gamma   90.00
#
_symmetry.space_group_name_H-M   'P 1'
#
loop_
_entity.id
_entity.type
_entity.pdbx_description
1 polymer ?
#
loop_
_entity_poly.entity_id
_entity_poly.type
_entity_poly.pdbx_seq_one_letter_code
_entity_poly.pdbx_strand_id
1 'polypeptide(L)'
;MESNSVKGFDSEIVGHFGPYGGRFVPEALIAALDELADAHVRAQADPEFHKELTNLHRTYTGRPSIITDARRFSEYAGGARVLLKREDLNHTGSHKINNVLGQALLTKRMGKKRIIAETGAGQHGVASATAAALFGLECVVYMGESDTKRQALNVARMKLLGAEVVPVTTGSKTLKDAINEAMRDWVTNVQTTHYLLGTVAGPHPFPTIVRDFQRIIGVEARQQVLDLTGKLPDAVLACVGGGSNAIGIFHPFIEDKSVRLIGFEAGGKGVETGFHAATISGGSPGVLHGTRSYVLQDKNGQTVESHSISAGLDYPGVGPEHAYLNDTGRAEYRPITDDQAMYAFSLLCKSEGIIPAIETAHALAGALEIGNELGKDATLLINLSGRGDKDVQTAADYFGIPL
;
A
#
# COMPACT_ATOMS: atom_id res chain seq x y z
N MET A 1 -25.43 17.89 -29.70
CA MET A 1 -24.39 16.88 -29.40
C MET A 1 -24.74 16.31 -28.04
N GLU A 2 -25.37 15.15 -28.05
CA GLU A 2 -25.85 14.49 -26.82
C GLU A 2 -24.66 13.93 -26.06
N SER A 3 -24.55 14.31 -24.80
CA SER A 3 -23.59 13.75 -23.86
C SER A 3 -23.95 12.28 -23.64
N ASN A 4 -23.11 11.36 -24.11
CA ASN A 4 -23.16 9.96 -23.71
C ASN A 4 -22.81 9.84 -22.22
N SER A 5 -23.81 10.02 -21.36
CA SER A 5 -23.75 9.57 -19.98
C SER A 5 -23.66 8.05 -20.01
N VAL A 6 -22.55 7.48 -19.59
CA VAL A 6 -22.41 6.05 -19.32
C VAL A 6 -23.43 5.73 -18.22
N LYS A 7 -24.59 5.18 -18.61
CA LYS A 7 -25.62 4.73 -17.68
C LYS A 7 -25.11 3.53 -16.89
N GLY A 8 -25.02 3.71 -15.57
CA GLY A 8 -25.36 2.71 -14.58
C GLY A 8 -24.53 1.42 -14.59
N PHE A 9 -23.35 1.46 -13.99
CA PHE A 9 -22.96 0.33 -13.15
C PHE A 9 -23.43 0.68 -11.74
N ASP A 10 -24.38 -0.12 -11.21
CA ASP A 10 -24.90 0.04 -9.86
C ASP A 10 -23.75 -0.01 -8.87
N SER A 11 -23.56 1.07 -8.09
CA SER A 11 -22.64 1.14 -6.96
C SER A 11 -23.07 0.20 -5.80
N GLU A 12 -24.10 -0.61 -6.00
CA GLU A 12 -24.70 -1.53 -5.03
C GLU A 12 -24.19 -2.98 -5.14
N ILE A 13 -23.37 -3.32 -6.14
CA ILE A 13 -22.82 -4.67 -6.22
C ILE A 13 -21.68 -4.80 -5.20
N VAL A 14 -21.90 -5.63 -4.19
CA VAL A 14 -20.92 -5.92 -3.15
C VAL A 14 -19.57 -6.32 -3.77
N GLY A 15 -18.51 -5.63 -3.37
CA GLY A 15 -17.15 -5.89 -3.85
C GLY A 15 -16.77 -5.19 -5.15
N HIS A 16 -17.60 -4.24 -5.62
CA HIS A 16 -17.30 -3.40 -6.75
C HIS A 16 -17.15 -1.93 -6.36
N PHE A 17 -16.30 -1.23 -7.10
CA PHE A 17 -16.09 0.21 -7.08
C PHE A 17 -16.36 0.70 -8.51
N GLY A 18 -17.61 1.03 -8.82
CA GLY A 18 -18.05 1.23 -10.19
C GLY A 18 -17.75 0.00 -11.06
N PRO A 19 -17.03 0.14 -12.19
CA PRO A 19 -16.69 -1.00 -13.06
C PRO A 19 -15.52 -1.86 -12.54
N TYR A 20 -14.90 -1.49 -11.43
CA TYR A 20 -13.70 -2.14 -10.89
C TYR A 20 -14.02 -3.04 -9.70
N GLY A 21 -13.09 -3.94 -9.35
CA GLY A 21 -13.27 -4.92 -8.29
C GLY A 21 -13.72 -6.28 -8.81
N GLY A 22 -14.59 -6.94 -8.05
CA GLY A 22 -15.14 -8.26 -8.40
C GLY A 22 -14.27 -9.44 -7.98
N ARG A 23 -14.62 -10.62 -8.50
CA ARG A 23 -13.98 -11.91 -8.18
C ARG A 23 -13.67 -12.67 -9.47
N PHE A 24 -12.49 -12.48 -10.01
CA PHE A 24 -12.00 -13.18 -11.21
C PHE A 24 -11.04 -14.30 -10.81
N VAL A 25 -11.58 -15.33 -10.19
CA VAL A 25 -10.83 -16.43 -9.57
C VAL A 25 -11.39 -17.79 -9.98
N PRO A 26 -10.60 -18.89 -9.85
CA PRO A 26 -11.11 -20.25 -9.97
C PRO A 26 -12.27 -20.53 -9.00
N GLU A 27 -13.24 -21.33 -9.41
CA GLU A 27 -14.42 -21.69 -8.61
C GLU A 27 -14.07 -22.25 -7.23
N ALA A 28 -12.95 -22.97 -7.13
CA ALA A 28 -12.46 -23.55 -5.87
C ALA A 28 -12.20 -22.51 -4.76
N LEU A 29 -12.00 -21.23 -5.12
CA LEU A 29 -11.77 -20.13 -4.15
C LEU A 29 -13.06 -19.42 -3.73
N ILE A 30 -14.18 -19.61 -4.41
CA ILE A 30 -15.41 -18.85 -4.13
C ILE A 30 -15.88 -19.06 -2.68
N ALA A 31 -15.95 -20.31 -2.23
CA ALA A 31 -16.38 -20.60 -0.86
C ALA A 31 -15.44 -20.00 0.21
N ALA A 32 -14.13 -19.96 -0.06
CA ALA A 32 -13.17 -19.36 0.85
C ALA A 32 -13.27 -17.82 0.89
N LEU A 33 -13.56 -17.21 -0.25
CA LEU A 33 -13.81 -15.76 -0.33
C LEU A 33 -15.13 -15.39 0.36
N ASP A 34 -16.15 -16.22 0.27
CA ASP A 34 -17.42 -16.05 1.00
C ASP A 34 -17.20 -16.19 2.51
N GLU A 35 -16.49 -17.23 2.96
CA GLU A 35 -16.11 -17.41 4.38
C GLU A 35 -15.37 -16.17 4.92
N LEU A 36 -14.43 -15.64 4.14
CA LEU A 36 -13.65 -14.47 4.52
C LEU A 36 -14.51 -13.20 4.55
N ALA A 37 -15.37 -13.00 3.56
CA ALA A 37 -16.30 -11.86 3.51
C ALA A 37 -17.24 -11.85 4.72
N ASP A 38 -17.84 -13.00 5.03
CA ASP A 38 -18.71 -13.17 6.18
C ASP A 38 -17.97 -12.98 7.50
N ALA A 39 -16.74 -13.49 7.62
CA ALA A 39 -15.91 -13.29 8.81
C ALA A 39 -15.57 -11.80 9.01
N HIS A 40 -15.27 -11.09 7.95
CA HIS A 40 -15.01 -9.64 8.00
C HIS A 40 -16.26 -8.86 8.41
N VAL A 41 -17.42 -9.15 7.82
CA VAL A 41 -18.70 -8.48 8.20
C VAL A 41 -19.02 -8.71 9.66
N ARG A 42 -18.90 -9.97 10.15
CA ARG A 42 -19.11 -10.28 11.58
C ARG A 42 -18.11 -9.55 12.48
N ALA A 43 -16.83 -9.49 12.09
CA ALA A 43 -15.82 -8.79 12.87
C ALA A 43 -16.05 -7.29 12.93
N GLN A 44 -16.49 -6.67 11.83
CA GLN A 44 -16.85 -5.24 11.81
C GLN A 44 -18.04 -4.91 12.71
N ALA A 45 -18.95 -5.84 12.94
CA ALA A 45 -20.10 -5.67 13.84
C ALA A 45 -19.79 -6.06 15.30
N ASP A 46 -18.62 -6.66 15.59
CA ASP A 46 -18.28 -7.20 16.90
C ASP A 46 -17.45 -6.20 17.74
N PRO A 47 -18.03 -5.63 18.84
CA PRO A 47 -17.29 -4.73 19.72
C PRO A 47 -16.04 -5.34 20.37
N GLU A 48 -16.03 -6.64 20.63
CA GLU A 48 -14.86 -7.30 21.24
C GLU A 48 -13.72 -7.44 20.21
N PHE A 49 -14.03 -7.63 18.93
CA PHE A 49 -13.03 -7.57 17.87
C PHE A 49 -12.36 -6.18 17.82
N HIS A 50 -13.15 -5.13 17.81
CA HIS A 50 -12.64 -3.76 17.78
C HIS A 50 -11.83 -3.41 19.01
N LYS A 51 -12.26 -3.88 20.19
CA LYS A 51 -11.54 -3.68 21.45
C LYS A 51 -10.18 -4.40 21.44
N GLU A 52 -10.14 -5.66 20.97
CA GLU A 52 -8.90 -6.44 20.86
C GLU A 52 -7.94 -5.79 19.85
N LEU A 53 -8.43 -5.42 18.65
CA LEU A 53 -7.63 -4.76 17.64
C LEU A 53 -7.13 -3.37 18.10
N THR A 54 -7.97 -2.58 18.76
CA THR A 54 -7.59 -1.29 19.31
C THR A 54 -6.51 -1.44 20.38
N ASN A 55 -6.63 -2.46 21.25
CA ASN A 55 -5.61 -2.75 22.24
C ASN A 55 -4.27 -3.13 21.60
N LEU A 56 -4.28 -3.97 20.56
CA LEU A 56 -3.07 -4.31 19.77
C LEU A 56 -2.46 -3.08 19.11
N HIS A 57 -3.28 -2.22 18.53
CA HIS A 57 -2.80 -0.96 17.95
C HIS A 57 -2.12 -0.10 19.01
N ARG A 58 -2.70 0.03 20.17
CA ARG A 58 -2.18 0.88 21.24
C ARG A 58 -0.93 0.31 21.91
N THR A 59 -0.95 -0.99 22.25
CA THR A 59 0.07 -1.58 23.14
C THR A 59 1.18 -2.31 22.38
N TYR A 60 0.95 -2.67 21.11
CA TYR A 60 1.88 -3.42 20.29
C TYR A 60 2.38 -2.64 19.06
N THR A 61 1.48 -1.98 18.33
CA THR A 61 1.87 -1.15 17.17
C THR A 61 2.48 0.18 17.59
N GLY A 62 2.03 0.78 18.71
CA GLY A 62 2.45 2.11 19.15
C GLY A 62 1.58 3.24 18.60
N ARG A 63 0.30 2.94 18.25
CA ARG A 63 -0.65 3.94 17.76
C ARG A 63 -1.30 4.75 18.91
N PRO A 64 -1.79 6.00 18.62
CA PRO A 64 -1.78 6.66 17.32
C PRO A 64 -0.37 7.06 16.85
N SER A 65 -0.06 6.84 15.54
CA SER A 65 1.17 7.37 14.99
C SER A 65 1.13 8.90 14.95
N ILE A 66 2.26 9.55 15.19
CA ILE A 66 2.32 11.01 15.32
C ILE A 66 2.32 11.73 13.96
N ILE A 67 2.02 13.03 13.99
CA ILE A 67 2.32 13.95 12.90
C ILE A 67 3.59 14.73 13.23
N THR A 68 4.52 14.78 12.28
CA THR A 68 5.72 15.62 12.34
C THR A 68 5.58 16.80 11.39
N ASP A 69 5.80 18.01 11.87
CA ASP A 69 5.88 19.23 11.07
C ASP A 69 7.28 19.33 10.44
N ALA A 70 7.37 19.06 9.14
CA ALA A 70 8.64 19.03 8.39
C ALA A 70 9.03 20.45 7.92
N ARG A 71 9.45 21.30 8.86
CA ARG A 71 9.62 22.74 8.64
C ARG A 71 10.69 23.08 7.62
N ARG A 72 11.85 22.43 7.70
CA ARG A 72 12.95 22.69 6.75
C ARG A 72 12.66 22.10 5.38
N PHE A 73 11.97 20.97 5.32
CA PHE A 73 11.49 20.40 4.04
C PHE A 73 10.44 21.31 3.39
N SER A 74 9.59 21.96 4.19
CA SER A 74 8.57 22.91 3.72
C SER A 74 9.16 24.08 2.94
N GLU A 75 10.37 24.55 3.29
CA GLU A 75 11.06 25.62 2.57
C GLU A 75 11.30 25.27 1.09
N TYR A 76 11.55 23.98 0.79
CA TYR A 76 11.75 23.49 -0.57
C TYR A 76 10.44 23.19 -1.32
N ALA A 77 9.33 23.11 -0.61
CA ALA A 77 7.99 22.88 -1.15
C ALA A 77 7.23 24.20 -1.39
N GLY A 78 7.92 25.23 -1.90
CA GLY A 78 7.33 26.54 -2.17
C GLY A 78 6.84 27.28 -0.91
N GLY A 79 7.27 26.86 0.27
CA GLY A 79 6.83 27.38 1.58
C GLY A 79 5.51 26.80 2.07
N ALA A 80 4.87 25.88 1.34
CA ALA A 80 3.71 25.14 1.82
C ALA A 80 4.09 24.31 3.06
N ARG A 81 3.21 24.31 4.08
CA ARG A 81 3.45 23.55 5.32
C ARG A 81 3.32 22.06 5.06
N VAL A 82 4.40 21.30 5.25
CA VAL A 82 4.43 19.85 5.06
C VAL A 82 4.33 19.13 6.40
N LEU A 83 3.29 18.34 6.54
CA LEU A 83 3.01 17.49 7.70
C LEU A 83 3.20 16.02 7.31
N LEU A 84 3.98 15.28 8.09
CA LEU A 84 4.28 13.86 7.87
C LEU A 84 3.49 12.99 8.85
N LYS A 85 2.58 12.16 8.37
CA LYS A 85 1.95 11.10 9.17
C LYS A 85 2.93 9.95 9.29
N ARG A 86 3.45 9.68 10.48
CA ARG A 86 4.65 8.86 10.75
C ARG A 86 4.32 7.37 10.92
N GLU A 87 3.91 6.70 9.83
CA GLU A 87 3.70 5.25 9.83
C GLU A 87 5.02 4.45 9.89
N ASP A 88 6.13 5.09 9.62
CA ASP A 88 7.49 4.56 9.77
C ASP A 88 7.89 4.27 11.22
N LEU A 89 7.22 4.90 12.18
CA LEU A 89 7.45 4.71 13.62
C LEU A 89 6.63 3.57 14.23
N ASN A 90 5.71 2.98 13.48
CA ASN A 90 4.97 1.82 13.96
C ASN A 90 5.90 0.62 14.18
N HIS A 91 5.50 -0.28 15.07
CA HIS A 91 6.18 -1.58 15.17
C HIS A 91 6.26 -2.25 13.80
N THR A 92 7.40 -2.84 13.46
CA THR A 92 7.86 -3.32 12.15
C THR A 92 8.35 -2.24 11.18
N GLY A 93 8.09 -0.97 11.43
CA GLY A 93 8.65 0.16 10.68
C GLY A 93 7.85 0.57 9.44
N SER A 94 6.56 0.24 9.36
CA SER A 94 5.68 0.68 8.27
C SER A 94 4.19 0.52 8.61
N HIS A 95 3.32 1.08 7.73
CA HIS A 95 1.86 0.94 7.78
C HIS A 95 1.36 -0.51 7.67
N LYS A 96 2.19 -1.44 7.20
CA LYS A 96 1.76 -2.83 6.91
C LYS A 96 1.20 -3.53 8.15
N ILE A 97 1.73 -3.25 9.33
CA ILE A 97 1.30 -3.87 10.58
C ILE A 97 -0.19 -3.65 10.89
N ASN A 98 -0.78 -2.52 10.45
CA ASN A 98 -2.19 -2.20 10.70
C ASN A 98 -3.12 -3.25 10.07
N ASN A 99 -2.94 -3.49 8.78
CA ASN A 99 -3.69 -4.49 8.02
C ASN A 99 -3.41 -5.91 8.53
N VAL A 100 -2.14 -6.21 8.77
CA VAL A 100 -1.70 -7.56 9.15
C VAL A 100 -2.27 -7.99 10.49
N LEU A 101 -2.30 -7.13 11.49
CA LEU A 101 -2.92 -7.45 12.79
C LEU A 101 -4.43 -7.71 12.65
N GLY A 102 -5.13 -6.90 11.86
CA GLY A 102 -6.55 -7.10 11.58
C GLY A 102 -6.83 -8.45 10.91
N GLN A 103 -6.08 -8.77 9.84
CA GLN A 103 -6.25 -10.02 9.12
C GLN A 103 -5.79 -11.25 9.95
N ALA A 104 -4.71 -11.14 10.73
CA ALA A 104 -4.28 -12.24 11.61
C ALA A 104 -5.31 -12.53 12.72
N LEU A 105 -5.96 -11.48 13.25
CA LEU A 105 -7.05 -11.64 14.20
C LEU A 105 -8.28 -12.29 13.55
N LEU A 106 -8.62 -11.94 12.30
CA LEU A 106 -9.64 -12.65 11.51
C LEU A 106 -9.26 -14.11 11.30
N THR A 107 -8.01 -14.41 10.95
CA THR A 107 -7.48 -15.76 10.76
C THR A 107 -7.73 -16.62 12.00
N LYS A 108 -7.39 -16.09 13.17
CA LYS A 108 -7.61 -16.75 14.47
C LYS A 108 -9.09 -17.02 14.71
N ARG A 109 -9.97 -16.05 14.42
CA ARG A 109 -11.43 -16.20 14.60
C ARG A 109 -12.08 -17.16 13.61
N MET A 110 -11.51 -17.31 12.41
CA MET A 110 -11.90 -18.33 11.44
C MET A 110 -11.37 -19.74 11.79
N GLY A 111 -10.54 -19.88 12.84
CA GLY A 111 -9.95 -21.16 13.24
C GLY A 111 -8.85 -21.67 12.31
N LYS A 112 -8.35 -20.84 11.39
CA LYS A 112 -7.22 -21.20 10.53
C LYS A 112 -5.93 -21.19 11.36
N LYS A 113 -5.01 -22.09 11.05
CA LYS A 113 -3.76 -22.29 11.81
C LYS A 113 -2.52 -21.78 11.09
N ARG A 114 -2.66 -21.51 9.80
CA ARG A 114 -1.57 -21.11 8.91
C ARG A 114 -1.94 -19.84 8.16
N ILE A 115 -0.98 -18.94 8.02
CA ILE A 115 -1.07 -17.82 7.11
C ILE A 115 -0.01 -17.94 6.03
N ILE A 116 -0.35 -17.47 4.84
CA ILE A 116 0.60 -17.23 3.77
C ILE A 116 0.53 -15.77 3.39
N ALA A 117 1.66 -15.23 2.93
CA ALA A 117 1.77 -13.87 2.47
C ALA A 117 2.71 -13.77 1.27
N GLU A 118 2.51 -12.76 0.43
CA GLU A 118 3.45 -12.32 -0.57
C GLU A 118 4.25 -11.12 -0.06
N THR A 119 5.43 -10.89 -0.62
CA THR A 119 6.15 -9.64 -0.34
C THR A 119 7.12 -9.28 -1.47
N GLY A 120 7.29 -7.98 -1.75
CA GLY A 120 8.33 -7.42 -2.62
C GLY A 120 9.44 -6.81 -1.77
N ALA A 121 9.23 -5.60 -1.21
CA ALA A 121 10.18 -4.93 -0.32
C ALA A 121 10.45 -5.64 1.03
N GLY A 122 9.72 -6.72 1.32
CA GLY A 122 9.86 -7.48 2.56
C GLY A 122 9.07 -6.95 3.75
N GLN A 123 8.57 -5.72 3.71
CA GLN A 123 7.87 -5.12 4.86
C GLN A 123 6.55 -5.82 5.21
N HIS A 124 5.80 -6.26 4.19
CA HIS A 124 4.59 -7.04 4.41
C HIS A 124 4.93 -8.43 4.99
N GLY A 125 5.95 -9.09 4.46
CA GLY A 125 6.42 -10.37 4.99
C GLY A 125 6.88 -10.28 6.44
N VAL A 126 7.65 -9.24 6.80
CA VAL A 126 8.07 -9.01 8.19
C VAL A 126 6.85 -8.76 9.10
N ALA A 127 5.88 -7.95 8.67
CA ALA A 127 4.67 -7.72 9.45
C ALA A 127 3.85 -9.00 9.63
N SER A 128 3.72 -9.83 8.57
CA SER A 128 3.01 -11.12 8.60
C SER A 128 3.68 -12.11 9.53
N ALA A 129 5.01 -12.26 9.44
CA ALA A 129 5.78 -13.10 10.35
C ALA A 129 5.66 -12.62 11.80
N THR A 130 5.65 -11.30 12.03
CA THR A 130 5.45 -10.69 13.35
C THR A 130 4.09 -11.07 13.95
N ALA A 131 3.01 -10.91 13.19
CA ALA A 131 1.68 -11.25 13.67
C ALA A 131 1.50 -12.77 13.84
N ALA A 132 2.08 -13.58 12.95
CA ALA A 132 2.07 -15.04 13.09
C ALA A 132 2.72 -15.47 14.39
N ALA A 133 3.91 -14.94 14.70
CA ALA A 133 4.60 -15.20 15.97
C ALA A 133 3.75 -14.76 17.17
N LEU A 134 3.13 -13.57 17.11
CA LEU A 134 2.27 -13.05 18.17
C LEU A 134 1.06 -13.94 18.45
N PHE A 135 0.44 -14.50 17.41
CA PHE A 135 -0.80 -15.30 17.52
C PHE A 135 -0.56 -16.82 17.54
N GLY A 136 0.69 -17.27 17.43
CA GLY A 136 1.03 -18.70 17.39
C GLY A 136 0.55 -19.38 16.11
N LEU A 137 0.64 -18.70 14.97
CA LEU A 137 0.26 -19.21 13.65
C LEU A 137 1.49 -19.66 12.86
N GLU A 138 1.36 -20.67 12.03
CA GLU A 138 2.36 -21.00 11.01
C GLU A 138 2.38 -19.88 9.93
N CYS A 139 3.56 -19.54 9.43
CA CYS A 139 3.72 -18.48 8.45
C CYS A 139 4.65 -18.89 7.31
N VAL A 140 4.15 -18.78 6.07
CA VAL A 140 4.96 -18.93 4.86
C VAL A 140 4.89 -17.65 4.05
N VAL A 141 6.05 -17.11 3.66
CA VAL A 141 6.15 -15.87 2.89
C VAL A 141 6.78 -16.16 1.54
N TYR A 142 6.03 -15.88 0.47
CA TYR A 142 6.51 -15.94 -0.91
C TYR A 142 7.16 -14.63 -1.29
N MET A 143 8.38 -14.70 -1.85
CA MET A 143 9.14 -13.51 -2.24
C MET A 143 9.91 -13.81 -3.53
N GLY A 144 9.86 -12.90 -4.50
CA GLY A 144 10.63 -13.06 -5.73
C GLY A 144 12.12 -13.22 -5.46
N GLU A 145 12.81 -14.12 -6.19
CA GLU A 145 14.24 -14.36 -5.99
C GLU A 145 15.07 -13.08 -6.13
N SER A 146 14.71 -12.19 -7.05
CA SER A 146 15.36 -10.88 -7.21
C SER A 146 15.16 -10.00 -5.97
N ASP A 147 13.96 -10.02 -5.40
CA ASP A 147 13.61 -9.24 -4.21
C ASP A 147 14.29 -9.79 -2.96
N THR A 148 14.44 -11.14 -2.84
CA THR A 148 15.15 -11.74 -1.69
C THR A 148 16.61 -11.27 -1.60
N LYS A 149 17.25 -11.02 -2.74
CA LYS A 149 18.62 -10.50 -2.81
C LYS A 149 18.68 -9.01 -2.47
N ARG A 150 17.77 -8.21 -3.04
CA ARG A 150 17.69 -6.76 -2.79
C ARG A 150 17.35 -6.44 -1.32
N GLN A 151 16.60 -7.31 -0.65
CA GLN A 151 16.01 -7.08 0.67
C GLN A 151 16.41 -8.17 1.69
N ALA A 152 17.68 -8.61 1.63
CA ALA A 152 18.21 -9.70 2.47
C ALA A 152 18.00 -9.46 3.98
N LEU A 153 18.04 -8.20 4.44
CA LEU A 153 17.80 -7.85 5.84
C LEU A 153 16.36 -8.21 6.28
N ASN A 154 15.38 -7.96 5.43
CA ASN A 154 13.99 -8.33 5.73
C ASN A 154 13.78 -9.85 5.66
N VAL A 155 14.47 -10.56 4.76
CA VAL A 155 14.47 -12.03 4.74
C VAL A 155 15.00 -12.59 6.07
N ALA A 156 16.10 -12.05 6.58
CA ALA A 156 16.64 -12.44 7.87
C ALA A 156 15.65 -12.18 9.02
N ARG A 157 15.00 -11.01 9.02
CA ARG A 157 13.95 -10.68 10.02
C ARG A 157 12.79 -11.66 10.00
N MET A 158 12.26 -12.03 8.83
CA MET A 158 11.18 -13.01 8.70
C MET A 158 11.57 -14.38 9.27
N LYS A 159 12.78 -14.85 8.96
CA LYS A 159 13.31 -16.11 9.49
C LYS A 159 13.51 -16.07 11.01
N LEU A 160 14.00 -14.96 11.56
CA LEU A 160 14.14 -14.79 13.02
C LEU A 160 12.78 -14.80 13.74
N LEU A 161 11.72 -14.36 13.06
CA LEU A 161 10.34 -14.40 13.57
C LEU A 161 9.66 -15.78 13.37
N GLY A 162 10.38 -16.76 12.83
CA GLY A 162 9.90 -18.12 12.66
C GLY A 162 9.14 -18.38 11.36
N ALA A 163 9.09 -17.43 10.43
CA ALA A 163 8.46 -17.67 9.14
C ALA A 163 9.39 -18.42 8.17
N GLU A 164 8.79 -19.30 7.37
CA GLU A 164 9.41 -19.85 6.17
C GLU A 164 9.38 -18.80 5.06
N VAL A 165 10.51 -18.56 4.40
CA VAL A 165 10.60 -17.66 3.23
C VAL A 165 10.91 -18.49 2.01
N VAL A 166 9.97 -18.52 1.05
CA VAL A 166 10.06 -19.29 -0.19
C VAL A 166 10.43 -18.35 -1.35
N PRO A 167 11.67 -18.48 -1.91
CA PRO A 167 12.05 -17.71 -3.09
C PRO A 167 11.30 -18.18 -4.33
N VAL A 168 10.67 -17.25 -5.05
CA VAL A 168 9.99 -17.53 -6.31
C VAL A 168 10.94 -17.29 -7.47
N THR A 169 11.25 -18.36 -8.21
CA THR A 169 12.27 -18.37 -9.27
C THR A 169 11.68 -18.29 -10.67
N THR A 170 10.36 -18.27 -10.81
CA THR A 170 9.63 -18.19 -12.09
C THR A 170 9.26 -16.75 -12.44
N GLY A 171 8.99 -16.48 -13.71
CA GLY A 171 8.59 -15.17 -14.22
C GLY A 171 9.67 -14.10 -14.05
N SER A 172 9.24 -12.87 -13.76
CA SER A 172 10.14 -11.74 -13.46
C SER A 172 10.85 -11.84 -12.12
N LYS A 173 10.47 -12.82 -11.30
CA LYS A 173 11.04 -13.08 -9.95
C LYS A 173 10.87 -11.90 -8.98
N THR A 174 9.75 -11.19 -9.11
CA THR A 174 9.37 -10.04 -8.32
C THR A 174 8.03 -10.25 -7.60
N LEU A 175 7.47 -9.19 -6.99
CA LEU A 175 6.21 -9.23 -6.24
C LEU A 175 5.06 -9.86 -7.02
N LYS A 176 4.92 -9.61 -8.33
CA LYS A 176 3.85 -10.20 -9.15
C LYS A 176 3.86 -11.73 -9.08
N ASP A 177 5.04 -12.33 -9.20
CA ASP A 177 5.17 -13.79 -9.20
C ASP A 177 5.04 -14.37 -7.79
N ALA A 178 5.46 -13.63 -6.77
CA ALA A 178 5.21 -13.99 -5.38
C ALA A 178 3.70 -14.08 -5.07
N ILE A 179 2.89 -13.15 -5.59
CA ILE A 179 1.41 -13.20 -5.49
C ILE A 179 0.87 -14.46 -6.18
N ASN A 180 1.37 -14.78 -7.38
CA ASN A 180 0.94 -15.97 -8.11
C ASN A 180 1.20 -17.28 -7.32
N GLU A 181 2.38 -17.40 -6.69
CA GLU A 181 2.72 -18.58 -5.89
C GLU A 181 1.89 -18.66 -4.60
N ALA A 182 1.71 -17.52 -3.91
CA ALA A 182 0.84 -17.46 -2.75
C ALA A 182 -0.61 -17.88 -3.08
N MET A 183 -1.13 -17.44 -4.23
CA MET A 183 -2.46 -17.86 -4.69
C MET A 183 -2.54 -19.37 -4.99
N ARG A 184 -1.50 -19.97 -5.57
CA ARG A 184 -1.45 -21.42 -5.83
C ARG A 184 -1.43 -22.23 -4.54
N ASP A 185 -0.63 -21.83 -3.56
CA ASP A 185 -0.63 -22.43 -2.23
C ASP A 185 -2.02 -22.30 -1.58
N TRP A 186 -2.62 -21.12 -1.65
CA TRP A 186 -3.93 -20.88 -1.03
C TRP A 186 -5.02 -21.77 -1.61
N VAL A 187 -5.10 -21.91 -2.94
CA VAL A 187 -6.05 -22.84 -3.61
C VAL A 187 -5.90 -24.27 -3.08
N THR A 188 -4.66 -24.69 -2.85
CA THR A 188 -4.35 -26.06 -2.41
C THR A 188 -4.71 -26.27 -0.93
N ASN A 189 -4.52 -25.25 -0.09
CA ASN A 189 -4.57 -25.39 1.38
C ASN A 189 -5.68 -24.54 2.03
N VAL A 190 -6.69 -24.12 1.30
CA VAL A 190 -7.73 -23.18 1.70
C VAL A 190 -8.44 -23.52 3.02
N GLN A 191 -8.57 -24.80 3.35
CA GLN A 191 -9.25 -25.26 4.56
C GLN A 191 -8.53 -24.86 5.84
N THR A 192 -7.21 -24.85 5.85
CA THR A 192 -6.39 -24.60 7.04
C THR A 192 -5.65 -23.27 7.00
N THR A 193 -5.60 -22.62 5.83
CA THR A 193 -4.73 -21.49 5.52
C THR A 193 -5.54 -20.26 5.16
N HIS A 194 -5.16 -19.12 5.73
CA HIS A 194 -5.61 -17.80 5.28
C HIS A 194 -4.52 -17.15 4.44
N TYR A 195 -4.90 -16.63 3.27
CA TYR A 195 -4.02 -15.74 2.50
C TYR A 195 -4.11 -14.33 3.07
N LEU A 196 -3.06 -13.89 3.75
CA LEU A 196 -2.94 -12.57 4.34
C LEU A 196 -2.38 -11.60 3.29
N LEU A 197 -3.27 -11.02 2.48
CA LEU A 197 -2.88 -10.17 1.36
C LEU A 197 -2.47 -8.78 1.83
N GLY A 198 -1.32 -8.30 1.34
CA GLY A 198 -0.64 -7.11 1.85
C GLY A 198 -1.01 -5.80 1.19
N THR A 199 -1.85 -5.82 0.15
CA THR A 199 -2.26 -4.62 -0.58
C THR A 199 -3.75 -4.62 -0.88
N VAL A 200 -4.30 -3.48 -1.34
CA VAL A 200 -5.72 -3.32 -1.69
C VAL A 200 -6.06 -3.87 -3.09
N ALA A 201 -5.28 -4.83 -3.58
CA ALA A 201 -5.53 -5.59 -4.78
C ALA A 201 -6.20 -6.93 -4.45
N GLY A 202 -6.32 -7.80 -5.45
CA GLY A 202 -6.92 -9.12 -5.25
C GLY A 202 -8.44 -9.13 -5.37
N PRO A 203 -9.06 -10.32 -5.33
CA PRO A 203 -10.50 -10.47 -5.46
C PRO A 203 -11.22 -9.93 -4.21
N HIS A 204 -12.48 -9.50 -4.37
CA HIS A 204 -13.33 -9.22 -3.22
C HIS A 204 -13.37 -10.46 -2.28
N PRO A 205 -13.18 -10.29 -0.94
CA PRO A 205 -13.28 -9.05 -0.16
C PRO A 205 -11.94 -8.35 0.16
N PHE A 206 -10.80 -8.80 -0.37
CA PHE A 206 -9.48 -8.27 0.02
C PHE A 206 -9.33 -6.75 -0.10
N PRO A 207 -9.76 -6.07 -1.19
CA PRO A 207 -9.63 -4.62 -1.26
C PRO A 207 -10.34 -3.90 -0.11
N THR A 208 -11.54 -4.36 0.24
CA THR A 208 -12.33 -3.81 1.34
C THR A 208 -11.68 -4.08 2.70
N ILE A 209 -11.24 -5.32 2.95
CA ILE A 209 -10.59 -5.71 4.21
C ILE A 209 -9.33 -4.89 4.45
N VAL A 210 -8.46 -4.80 3.46
CA VAL A 210 -7.19 -4.07 3.58
C VAL A 210 -7.44 -2.59 3.79
N ARG A 211 -8.38 -1.98 3.03
CA ARG A 211 -8.80 -0.59 3.23
C ARG A 211 -9.27 -0.37 4.67
N ASP A 212 -10.18 -1.20 5.16
CA ASP A 212 -10.83 -1.02 6.45
C ASP A 212 -9.82 -1.11 7.61
N PHE A 213 -8.80 -1.96 7.51
CA PHE A 213 -7.74 -2.03 8.51
C PHE A 213 -6.68 -0.93 8.34
N GLN A 214 -6.46 -0.42 7.13
CA GLN A 214 -5.54 0.68 6.90
C GLN A 214 -6.16 2.07 7.16
N ARG A 215 -7.48 2.20 7.10
CA ARG A 215 -8.15 3.51 7.26
C ARG A 215 -7.88 4.20 8.59
N ILE A 216 -7.40 3.48 9.60
CA ILE A 216 -6.97 4.04 10.88
C ILE A 216 -5.94 5.17 10.69
N ILE A 217 -5.10 5.08 9.64
CA ILE A 217 -4.11 6.10 9.30
C ILE A 217 -4.80 7.45 9.08
N GLY A 218 -5.79 7.50 8.21
CA GLY A 218 -6.49 8.73 7.85
C GLY A 218 -7.45 9.19 8.94
N VAL A 219 -8.08 8.27 9.68
CA VAL A 219 -8.93 8.61 10.84
C VAL A 219 -8.14 9.41 11.88
N GLU A 220 -6.96 8.91 12.26
CA GLU A 220 -6.08 9.61 13.18
C GLU A 220 -5.54 10.90 12.58
N ALA A 221 -5.04 10.85 11.35
CA ALA A 221 -4.42 11.98 10.68
C ALA A 221 -5.39 13.17 10.53
N ARG A 222 -6.66 12.90 10.16
CA ARG A 222 -7.67 13.92 10.00
C ARG A 222 -7.92 14.69 11.31
N GLN A 223 -8.06 13.98 12.43
CA GLN A 223 -8.22 14.64 13.74
C GLN A 223 -6.95 15.39 14.14
N GLN A 224 -5.79 14.76 14.01
CA GLN A 224 -4.52 15.35 14.38
C GLN A 224 -4.20 16.64 13.61
N VAL A 225 -4.55 16.70 12.31
CA VAL A 225 -4.35 17.93 11.52
C VAL A 225 -5.32 19.02 11.97
N LEU A 226 -6.59 18.69 12.24
CA LEU A 226 -7.56 19.64 12.80
C LEU A 226 -7.08 20.21 14.14
N ASP A 227 -6.58 19.35 15.03
CA ASP A 227 -6.06 19.78 16.35
C ASP A 227 -4.82 20.68 16.22
N LEU A 228 -3.97 20.40 15.20
CA LEU A 228 -2.70 21.12 15.00
C LEU A 228 -2.88 22.45 14.25
N THR A 229 -3.83 22.55 13.32
CA THR A 229 -3.95 23.67 12.37
C THR A 229 -5.28 24.40 12.44
N GLY A 230 -6.29 23.83 13.07
CA GLY A 230 -7.67 24.33 13.10
C GLY A 230 -8.45 24.11 11.79
N LYS A 231 -7.85 23.53 10.75
CA LYS A 231 -8.49 23.26 9.45
C LYS A 231 -8.04 21.92 8.86
N LEU A 232 -8.76 21.41 7.87
CA LEU A 232 -8.32 20.27 7.07
C LEU A 232 -7.11 20.66 6.19
N PRO A 233 -6.28 19.69 5.77
CA PRO A 233 -5.19 19.97 4.84
C PRO A 233 -5.74 20.35 3.46
N ASP A 234 -4.99 21.12 2.71
CA ASP A 234 -5.34 21.46 1.33
C ASP A 234 -5.12 20.27 0.38
N ALA A 235 -4.14 19.41 0.70
CA ALA A 235 -3.92 18.16 -0.03
C ALA A 235 -3.43 17.03 0.90
N VAL A 236 -3.85 15.80 0.60
CA VAL A 236 -3.35 14.56 1.20
C VAL A 236 -2.60 13.77 0.13
N LEU A 237 -1.35 13.42 0.42
CA LEU A 237 -0.39 12.86 -0.50
C LEU A 237 0.08 11.49 -0.04
N ALA A 238 0.18 10.53 -0.95
CA ALA A 238 0.74 9.21 -0.65
C ALA A 238 1.36 8.56 -1.90
N CYS A 239 2.36 7.69 -1.72
CA CYS A 239 2.87 6.87 -2.80
C CYS A 239 1.90 5.73 -3.12
N VAL A 240 1.86 5.30 -4.39
CA VAL A 240 0.93 4.29 -4.88
C VAL A 240 1.68 3.24 -5.71
N GLY A 241 1.75 2.01 -5.16
CA GLY A 241 1.96 0.79 -5.93
C GLY A 241 0.63 0.06 -5.99
N GLY A 242 0.43 -1.02 -5.21
CA GLY A 242 -0.92 -1.57 -5.01
C GLY A 242 -1.88 -0.62 -4.28
N GLY A 243 -1.37 0.33 -3.47
CA GLY A 243 -2.11 1.48 -2.95
C GLY A 243 -2.64 1.34 -1.52
N SER A 244 -2.20 0.36 -0.71
CA SER A 244 -2.75 0.15 0.63
C SER A 244 -2.51 1.32 1.60
N ASN A 245 -1.33 1.93 1.57
CA ASN A 245 -1.05 3.12 2.40
C ASN A 245 -1.87 4.33 1.95
N ALA A 246 -2.01 4.50 0.64
CA ALA A 246 -2.72 5.63 0.05
C ALA A 246 -4.22 5.56 0.36
N ILE A 247 -4.88 4.41 0.13
CA ILE A 247 -6.29 4.28 0.49
C ILE A 247 -6.52 4.42 1.99
N GLY A 248 -5.56 3.96 2.80
CA GLY A 248 -5.63 4.09 4.26
C GLY A 248 -5.71 5.53 4.73
N ILE A 249 -4.92 6.42 4.13
CA ILE A 249 -4.96 7.83 4.47
C ILE A 249 -6.05 8.58 3.70
N PHE A 250 -6.37 8.22 2.45
CA PHE A 250 -7.35 8.91 1.61
C PHE A 250 -8.79 8.67 2.05
N HIS A 251 -9.13 7.43 2.44
CA HIS A 251 -10.51 7.02 2.65
C HIS A 251 -11.29 7.95 3.61
N PRO A 252 -10.77 8.37 4.77
CA PRO A 252 -11.50 9.29 5.65
C PRO A 252 -11.64 10.73 5.13
N PHE A 253 -10.96 11.08 4.03
CA PHE A 253 -11.07 12.39 3.37
C PHE A 253 -11.85 12.35 2.05
N ILE A 254 -12.38 11.19 1.63
CA ILE A 254 -13.10 11.08 0.35
C ILE A 254 -14.27 12.05 0.27
N GLU A 255 -15.00 12.23 1.37
CA GLU A 255 -16.16 13.14 1.42
C GLU A 255 -15.77 14.60 1.61
N ASP A 256 -14.55 14.90 2.04
CA ASP A 256 -14.05 16.26 2.19
C ASP A 256 -13.61 16.82 0.81
N LYS A 257 -14.56 17.30 0.01
CA LYS A 257 -14.32 17.70 -1.41
C LYS A 257 -13.34 18.87 -1.58
N SER A 258 -13.11 19.66 -0.53
CA SER A 258 -12.10 20.72 -0.52
C SER A 258 -10.66 20.21 -0.37
N VAL A 259 -10.48 18.95 0.04
CA VAL A 259 -9.18 18.30 0.21
C VAL A 259 -8.80 17.57 -1.07
N ARG A 260 -7.71 17.94 -1.71
CA ARG A 260 -7.17 17.20 -2.85
C ARG A 260 -6.55 15.89 -2.36
N LEU A 261 -6.83 14.77 -3.05
CA LEU A 261 -6.21 13.48 -2.82
C LEU A 261 -5.28 13.18 -4.00
N ILE A 262 -3.99 13.02 -3.73
CA ILE A 262 -3.00 12.87 -4.81
C ILE A 262 -2.11 11.67 -4.52
N GLY A 263 -2.20 10.65 -5.41
CA GLY A 263 -1.33 9.48 -5.41
C GLY A 263 -0.13 9.67 -6.31
N PHE A 264 1.03 9.23 -5.86
CA PHE A 264 2.27 9.30 -6.64
C PHE A 264 2.74 7.90 -6.98
N GLU A 265 2.78 7.60 -8.27
CA GLU A 265 3.17 6.31 -8.82
C GLU A 265 4.66 6.30 -9.20
N ALA A 266 5.26 5.11 -9.27
CA ALA A 266 6.65 4.98 -9.71
C ALA A 266 6.76 5.18 -11.24
N GLY A 267 7.16 6.36 -11.64
CA GLY A 267 7.44 6.74 -13.03
C GLY A 267 8.73 6.13 -13.58
N GLY A 268 9.55 5.51 -12.73
CA GLY A 268 10.76 4.81 -13.13
C GLY A 268 11.70 5.72 -13.92
N LYS A 269 12.03 5.31 -15.14
CA LYS A 269 12.85 6.09 -16.07
C LYS A 269 12.04 6.99 -17.01
N GLY A 270 10.78 7.22 -16.69
CA GLY A 270 9.80 7.94 -17.51
C GLY A 270 8.76 6.98 -18.08
N VAL A 271 7.48 7.36 -17.99
CA VAL A 271 6.36 6.50 -18.46
C VAL A 271 6.49 6.17 -19.95
N GLU A 272 6.96 7.12 -20.75
CA GLU A 272 7.18 7.00 -22.18
C GLU A 272 8.25 5.98 -22.55
N THR A 273 9.14 5.62 -21.63
CA THR A 273 10.21 4.63 -21.88
C THR A 273 9.72 3.19 -21.74
N GLY A 274 8.57 2.97 -21.11
CA GLY A 274 8.07 1.65 -20.72
C GLY A 274 8.76 1.06 -19.48
N PHE A 275 9.78 1.72 -18.92
CA PHE A 275 10.46 1.29 -17.68
C PHE A 275 9.90 2.02 -16.48
N HIS A 276 8.68 1.67 -16.05
CA HIS A 276 7.96 2.29 -14.97
C HIS A 276 6.97 1.30 -14.31
N ALA A 277 6.40 1.68 -13.17
CA ALA A 277 5.30 0.98 -12.50
C ALA A 277 4.09 1.92 -12.25
N ALA A 278 3.97 3.00 -13.03
CA ALA A 278 2.85 3.94 -12.97
C ALA A 278 1.62 3.33 -13.68
N THR A 279 0.82 2.59 -12.93
CA THR A 279 -0.25 1.76 -13.47
C THR A 279 -1.47 2.55 -13.92
N ILE A 280 -1.88 3.59 -13.18
CA ILE A 280 -2.99 4.47 -13.58
C ILE A 280 -2.56 5.38 -14.72
N SER A 281 -1.36 5.97 -14.61
CA SER A 281 -0.84 6.91 -15.61
C SER A 281 -0.44 6.27 -16.94
N GLY A 282 0.03 5.03 -16.94
CA GLY A 282 0.56 4.35 -18.12
C GLY A 282 -0.12 3.04 -18.49
N GLY A 283 -1.10 2.58 -17.72
CA GLY A 283 -1.81 1.32 -17.93
C GLY A 283 -3.20 1.49 -18.55
N SER A 284 -3.98 0.43 -18.51
CA SER A 284 -5.36 0.39 -18.99
C SER A 284 -6.21 -0.58 -18.15
N PRO A 285 -7.56 -0.46 -18.18
CA PRO A 285 -8.43 -1.39 -17.47
C PRO A 285 -8.23 -2.84 -17.92
N GLY A 286 -7.99 -3.74 -16.96
CA GLY A 286 -7.78 -5.16 -17.18
C GLY A 286 -8.07 -5.98 -15.92
N VAL A 287 -7.71 -7.27 -15.94
CA VAL A 287 -7.86 -8.17 -14.80
C VAL A 287 -6.49 -8.71 -14.41
N LEU A 288 -6.14 -8.54 -13.13
CA LEU A 288 -4.90 -9.07 -12.57
C LEU A 288 -5.17 -9.57 -11.14
N HIS A 289 -4.60 -10.72 -10.79
CA HIS A 289 -4.72 -11.29 -9.44
C HIS A 289 -6.16 -11.35 -8.89
N GLY A 290 -7.11 -11.68 -9.76
CA GLY A 290 -8.51 -11.90 -9.37
C GLY A 290 -9.39 -10.67 -9.21
N THR A 291 -8.92 -9.49 -9.62
CA THR A 291 -9.69 -8.24 -9.60
C THR A 291 -9.59 -7.49 -10.92
N ARG A 292 -10.64 -6.76 -11.29
CA ARG A 292 -10.58 -5.79 -12.39
C ARG A 292 -10.12 -4.45 -11.86
N SER A 293 -9.07 -3.89 -12.48
CA SER A 293 -8.49 -2.58 -12.13
C SER A 293 -7.71 -2.03 -13.32
N TYR A 294 -6.89 -0.99 -13.13
CA TYR A 294 -5.84 -0.64 -14.09
C TYR A 294 -4.67 -1.61 -13.97
N VAL A 295 -4.10 -1.98 -15.11
CA VAL A 295 -2.99 -2.94 -15.24
C VAL A 295 -2.01 -2.43 -16.30
N LEU A 296 -0.72 -2.60 -16.06
CA LEU A 296 0.30 -2.46 -17.09
C LEU A 296 0.24 -3.70 -18.00
N GLN A 297 -0.31 -3.53 -19.19
CA GLN A 297 -0.55 -4.61 -20.14
C GLN A 297 -0.34 -4.14 -21.59
N ASP A 298 0.01 -5.09 -22.45
CA ASP A 298 0.11 -4.87 -23.87
C ASP A 298 -1.29 -4.85 -24.56
N LYS A 299 -1.31 -4.60 -25.85
CA LYS A 299 -2.54 -4.60 -26.67
C LYS A 299 -3.31 -5.93 -26.69
N ASN A 300 -2.68 -7.03 -26.28
CA ASN A 300 -3.28 -8.35 -26.20
C ASN A 300 -3.77 -8.69 -24.78
N GLY A 301 -3.63 -7.75 -23.83
CA GLY A 301 -3.99 -7.93 -22.42
C GLY A 301 -2.95 -8.72 -21.62
N GLN A 302 -1.74 -8.93 -22.15
CA GLN A 302 -0.66 -9.56 -21.42
C GLN A 302 0.04 -8.54 -20.51
N THR A 303 0.21 -8.87 -19.24
CA THR A 303 0.92 -8.04 -18.29
C THR A 303 2.37 -7.80 -18.76
N VAL A 304 2.78 -6.54 -18.80
CA VAL A 304 4.18 -6.17 -19.06
C VAL A 304 4.97 -6.07 -17.75
N GLU A 305 6.28 -6.20 -17.84
CA GLU A 305 7.15 -6.03 -16.68
C GLU A 305 7.09 -4.59 -16.19
N SER A 306 6.95 -4.43 -14.87
CA SER A 306 7.08 -3.14 -14.21
C SER A 306 8.51 -2.87 -13.81
N HIS A 307 8.84 -1.59 -13.57
CA HIS A 307 10.14 -1.18 -13.06
C HIS A 307 9.98 -0.04 -12.03
N SER A 308 10.67 -0.17 -10.92
CA SER A 308 10.83 0.88 -9.91
C SER A 308 12.11 0.67 -9.13
N ILE A 309 12.80 1.76 -8.80
CA ILE A 309 13.91 1.74 -7.82
C ILE A 309 13.40 1.28 -6.44
N SER A 310 12.13 1.49 -6.16
CA SER A 310 11.44 1.04 -4.94
C SER A 310 10.79 -0.33 -5.16
N ALA A 311 11.29 -1.37 -4.48
CA ALA A 311 10.73 -2.72 -4.58
C ALA A 311 9.25 -2.81 -4.14
N GLY A 312 8.80 -1.91 -3.25
CA GLY A 312 7.40 -1.89 -2.79
C GLY A 312 6.42 -1.24 -3.76
N LEU A 313 6.91 -0.52 -4.78
CA LEU A 313 6.10 0.07 -5.87
C LEU A 313 6.24 -0.71 -7.18
N ASP A 314 7.12 -1.70 -7.26
CA ASP A 314 7.37 -2.52 -8.44
C ASP A 314 6.25 -3.56 -8.63
N TYR A 315 5.10 -3.09 -9.09
CA TYR A 315 3.89 -3.89 -9.28
C TYR A 315 3.06 -3.35 -10.45
N PRO A 316 2.67 -4.21 -11.41
CA PRO A 316 1.98 -3.79 -12.63
C PRO A 316 0.46 -3.64 -12.49
N GLY A 317 -0.03 -3.42 -11.28
CA GLY A 317 -1.45 -3.28 -10.97
C GLY A 317 -1.69 -2.29 -9.83
N VAL A 318 -2.96 -1.92 -9.63
CA VAL A 318 -3.39 -1.01 -8.55
C VAL A 318 -4.71 -1.48 -7.95
N GLY A 319 -5.01 -1.06 -6.74
CA GLY A 319 -6.29 -1.35 -6.10
C GLY A 319 -7.49 -0.82 -6.89
N PRO A 320 -8.61 -1.57 -6.97
CA PRO A 320 -9.77 -1.18 -7.77
C PRO A 320 -10.44 0.10 -7.27
N GLU A 321 -10.38 0.40 -5.98
CA GLU A 321 -10.89 1.65 -5.44
C GLU A 321 -10.08 2.86 -5.91
N HIS A 322 -8.76 2.73 -6.08
CA HIS A 322 -7.93 3.78 -6.69
C HIS A 322 -8.31 4.03 -8.15
N ALA A 323 -8.55 2.97 -8.93
CA ALA A 323 -9.03 3.08 -10.30
C ALA A 323 -10.36 3.86 -10.36
N TYR A 324 -11.29 3.55 -9.47
CA TYR A 324 -12.57 4.24 -9.36
C TYR A 324 -12.41 5.71 -8.95
N LEU A 325 -11.57 6.01 -7.96
CA LEU A 325 -11.31 7.38 -7.51
C LEU A 325 -10.67 8.23 -8.60
N ASN A 326 -9.81 7.63 -9.44
CA ASN A 326 -9.24 8.28 -10.62
C ASN A 326 -10.34 8.61 -11.65
N ASP A 327 -11.12 7.62 -12.07
CA ASP A 327 -12.13 7.79 -13.12
C ASP A 327 -13.25 8.75 -12.75
N THR A 328 -13.55 8.85 -11.45
CA THR A 328 -14.53 9.81 -10.93
C THR A 328 -13.93 11.19 -10.67
N GLY A 329 -12.63 11.38 -10.88
CA GLY A 329 -11.93 12.63 -10.61
C GLY A 329 -11.86 12.97 -9.11
N ARG A 330 -12.09 11.99 -8.22
CA ARG A 330 -11.97 12.24 -6.78
C ARG A 330 -10.53 12.26 -6.29
N ALA A 331 -9.66 11.48 -6.91
CA ALA A 331 -8.23 11.49 -6.65
C ALA A 331 -7.45 11.67 -7.95
N GLU A 332 -6.31 12.34 -7.85
CA GLU A 332 -5.33 12.50 -8.93
C GLU A 332 -4.20 11.48 -8.75
N TYR A 333 -3.62 11.03 -9.87
CA TYR A 333 -2.44 10.18 -9.85
C TYR A 333 -1.39 10.75 -10.78
N ARG A 334 -0.14 10.85 -10.29
CA ARG A 334 0.98 11.43 -11.04
C ARG A 334 2.21 10.53 -10.96
N PRO A 335 2.92 10.30 -12.07
CA PRO A 335 4.17 9.56 -12.06
C PRO A 335 5.32 10.42 -11.50
N ILE A 336 6.19 9.81 -10.70
CA ILE A 336 7.44 10.39 -10.20
C ILE A 336 8.58 9.47 -10.63
N THR A 337 9.59 10.03 -11.27
CA THR A 337 10.76 9.27 -11.73
C THR A 337 11.66 8.83 -10.57
N ASP A 338 12.50 7.83 -10.82
CA ASP A 338 13.48 7.34 -9.85
C ASP A 338 14.39 8.48 -9.36
N ASP A 339 14.85 9.36 -10.25
CA ASP A 339 15.71 10.49 -9.90
C ASP A 339 15.00 11.54 -9.04
N GLN A 340 13.75 11.87 -9.34
CA GLN A 340 12.92 12.77 -8.52
C GLN A 340 12.71 12.18 -7.12
N ALA A 341 12.38 10.89 -7.03
CA ALA A 341 12.20 10.20 -5.76
C ALA A 341 13.49 10.21 -4.93
N MET A 342 14.63 9.87 -5.53
CA MET A 342 15.91 9.84 -4.82
C MET A 342 16.39 11.22 -4.41
N TYR A 343 16.12 12.26 -5.21
CA TYR A 343 16.36 13.64 -4.78
C TYR A 343 15.57 13.98 -3.51
N ALA A 344 14.26 13.73 -3.49
CA ALA A 344 13.41 14.00 -2.34
C ALA A 344 13.76 13.14 -1.11
N PHE A 345 14.20 11.89 -1.32
CA PHE A 345 14.76 11.03 -0.29
C PHE A 345 15.95 11.71 0.40
N SER A 346 16.95 12.11 -0.39
CA SER A 346 18.14 12.78 0.14
C SER A 346 17.81 14.11 0.83
N LEU A 347 16.83 14.84 0.28
CA LEU A 347 16.39 16.10 0.84
C LEU A 347 15.78 15.94 2.23
N LEU A 348 14.85 14.97 2.42
CA LEU A 348 14.25 14.70 3.73
C LEU A 348 15.31 14.24 4.74
N CYS A 349 16.24 13.38 4.32
CA CYS A 349 17.34 12.95 5.19
C CYS A 349 18.15 14.15 5.71
N LYS A 350 18.51 15.10 4.84
CA LYS A 350 19.37 16.23 5.17
C LYS A 350 18.62 17.38 5.86
N SER A 351 17.34 17.55 5.57
CA SER A 351 16.55 18.64 6.16
C SER A 351 15.95 18.27 7.50
N GLU A 352 15.41 17.05 7.64
CA GLU A 352 14.65 16.65 8.83
C GLU A 352 15.32 15.52 9.65
N GLY A 353 16.43 14.94 9.16
CA GLY A 353 17.07 13.79 9.83
C GLY A 353 16.21 12.53 9.81
N ILE A 354 15.32 12.41 8.83
CA ILE A 354 14.43 11.27 8.66
C ILE A 354 14.83 10.50 7.41
N ILE A 355 15.14 9.21 7.53
CA ILE A 355 15.41 8.31 6.39
C ILE A 355 14.10 7.62 6.02
N PRO A 356 13.38 8.09 4.99
CA PRO A 356 12.12 7.47 4.58
C PRO A 356 12.36 6.20 3.78
N ALA A 357 11.35 5.34 3.68
CA ALA A 357 11.35 4.32 2.64
C ALA A 357 11.36 4.97 1.24
N ILE A 358 12.03 4.36 0.25
CA ILE A 358 12.07 4.88 -1.13
C ILE A 358 10.66 4.95 -1.72
N GLU A 359 9.75 4.09 -1.30
CA GLU A 359 8.32 4.21 -1.64
C GLU A 359 7.80 5.61 -1.31
N THR A 360 7.99 6.06 -0.08
CA THR A 360 7.51 7.37 0.38
C THR A 360 8.20 8.54 -0.33
N ALA A 361 9.44 8.34 -0.78
CA ALA A 361 10.19 9.37 -1.49
C ALA A 361 9.46 9.87 -2.77
N HIS A 362 8.63 9.02 -3.40
CA HIS A 362 7.77 9.43 -4.51
C HIS A 362 6.72 10.47 -4.06
N ALA A 363 6.07 10.25 -2.92
CA ALA A 363 5.12 11.24 -2.38
C ALA A 363 5.82 12.52 -1.90
N LEU A 364 7.04 12.41 -1.39
CA LEU A 364 7.86 13.57 -1.01
C LEU A 364 8.26 14.41 -2.24
N ALA A 365 8.66 13.77 -3.34
CA ALA A 365 8.94 14.46 -4.60
C ALA A 365 7.70 15.17 -5.13
N GLY A 366 6.55 14.50 -5.12
CA GLY A 366 5.28 15.10 -5.48
C GLY A 366 4.89 16.27 -4.57
N ALA A 367 5.25 16.23 -3.29
CA ALA A 367 4.98 17.34 -2.38
C ALA A 367 5.75 18.62 -2.74
N LEU A 368 6.94 18.49 -3.33
CA LEU A 368 7.68 19.65 -3.84
C LEU A 368 6.93 20.31 -5.01
N GLU A 369 6.34 19.51 -5.89
CA GLU A 369 5.53 20.00 -7.02
C GLU A 369 4.23 20.66 -6.52
N ILE A 370 3.45 19.94 -5.70
CA ILE A 370 2.16 20.42 -5.20
C ILE A 370 2.31 21.63 -4.29
N GLY A 371 3.37 21.67 -3.48
CA GLY A 371 3.66 22.84 -2.65
C GLY A 371 3.91 24.10 -3.48
N ASN A 372 4.66 23.98 -4.58
CA ASN A 372 4.85 25.09 -5.52
C ASN A 372 3.55 25.47 -6.25
N GLU A 373 2.67 24.51 -6.58
CA GLU A 373 1.37 24.78 -7.18
C GLU A 373 0.44 25.56 -6.22
N LEU A 374 0.38 25.16 -4.95
CA LEU A 374 -0.56 25.72 -3.97
C LEU A 374 -0.02 26.92 -3.18
N GLY A 375 1.30 27.03 -3.07
CA GLY A 375 1.98 28.15 -2.41
C GLY A 375 2.01 28.05 -0.88
N LYS A 376 2.60 29.09 -0.27
CA LYS A 376 3.00 29.14 1.16
C LYS A 376 1.88 29.02 2.19
N ASP A 377 0.63 29.29 1.82
CA ASP A 377 -0.51 29.25 2.73
C ASP A 377 -1.17 27.86 2.80
N ALA A 378 -0.72 26.95 1.93
CA ALA A 378 -1.22 25.59 1.86
C ALA A 378 -0.61 24.67 2.94
N THR A 379 -1.41 23.67 3.34
CA THR A 379 -0.97 22.59 4.22
C THR A 379 -1.06 21.27 3.47
N LEU A 380 0.07 20.58 3.34
CA LEU A 380 0.19 19.26 2.71
C LEU A 380 0.34 18.20 3.80
N LEU A 381 -0.47 17.15 3.75
CA LEU A 381 -0.36 15.99 4.63
C LEU A 381 0.16 14.80 3.83
N ILE A 382 1.34 14.31 4.18
CA ILE A 382 1.99 13.17 3.52
C ILE A 382 1.93 11.95 4.42
N ASN A 383 1.54 10.79 3.87
CA ASN A 383 1.71 9.52 4.57
C ASN A 383 3.16 9.04 4.42
N LEU A 384 3.97 9.18 5.47
CA LEU A 384 5.30 8.58 5.54
C LEU A 384 5.15 7.10 5.86
N SER A 385 4.96 6.29 4.81
CA SER A 385 4.41 4.93 4.86
C SER A 385 5.34 3.90 5.50
N GLY A 386 6.65 4.16 5.51
CA GLY A 386 7.64 3.28 6.10
C GLY A 386 9.01 3.93 6.24
N ARG A 387 9.89 3.29 7.04
CA ARG A 387 11.26 3.73 7.26
C ARG A 387 12.21 3.15 6.24
N GLY A 388 13.31 3.88 5.98
CA GLY A 388 14.29 3.57 4.94
C GLY A 388 15.43 2.65 5.34
N ASP A 389 15.47 2.11 6.56
CA ASP A 389 16.55 1.20 6.98
C ASP A 389 16.73 0.00 6.03
N LYS A 390 15.66 -0.47 5.44
CA LYS A 390 15.66 -1.55 4.43
C LYS A 390 16.29 -1.14 3.11
N ASP A 391 16.32 0.15 2.83
CA ASP A 391 16.70 0.73 1.54
C ASP A 391 18.10 1.35 1.56
N VAL A 392 18.78 1.31 2.71
CA VAL A 392 20.09 1.95 2.88
C VAL A 392 21.12 1.46 1.85
N GLN A 393 21.14 0.16 1.52
CA GLN A 393 22.01 -0.38 0.47
C GLN A 393 21.68 0.25 -0.90
N THR A 394 20.42 0.23 -1.30
CA THR A 394 19.97 0.80 -2.59
C THR A 394 20.30 2.31 -2.67
N ALA A 395 20.08 3.04 -1.57
CA ALA A 395 20.40 4.47 -1.51
C ALA A 395 21.91 4.71 -1.55
N ALA A 396 22.72 3.91 -0.85
CA ALA A 396 24.16 4.00 -0.88
C ALA A 396 24.73 3.77 -2.29
N ASP A 397 24.26 2.71 -2.95
CA ASP A 397 24.63 2.39 -4.34
C ASP A 397 24.26 3.54 -5.29
N TYR A 398 23.04 4.11 -5.16
CA TYR A 398 22.59 5.23 -5.99
C TYR A 398 23.42 6.50 -5.79
N PHE A 399 23.76 6.84 -4.54
CA PHE A 399 24.53 8.04 -4.21
C PHE A 399 26.05 7.85 -4.22
N GLY A 400 26.56 6.65 -4.50
CA GLY A 400 27.98 6.35 -4.47
C GLY A 400 28.59 6.43 -3.06
N ILE A 401 27.81 6.08 -2.02
CA ILE A 401 28.27 6.05 -0.64
C ILE A 401 28.86 4.65 -0.35
N PRO A 402 30.12 4.53 0.01
CA PRO A 402 30.71 3.23 0.36
C PRO A 402 30.11 2.68 1.66
N LEU A 403 29.74 1.41 1.66
CA LEU A 403 29.27 0.66 2.84
C LEU A 403 30.31 -0.33 3.29
#